data_2acd386813af047bb0038fe196df3489
#
_entry.id   2acd386813af047bb0038fe196df3489
#
_cell.length_a   1.000
_cell.length_b   1.000
_cell.length_c   1.000
_cell.angle_alpha   90.00
_cell.angle_beta   90.00
_cell.angle_gamma   90.00
#
_symmetry.space_group_name_H-M   'P 1'
#
loop_
_entity.id
_entity.type
_entity.pdbx_description
1 polymer ?
#
loop_
_entity_poly.entity_id
_entity_poly.type
_entity_poly.pdbx_seq_one_letter_code
_entity_poly.pdbx_strand_id
1 'polypeptide(L)'
;FHVLCFGGSQGARAINEVIEQAVIKELPWLHQSKLIHQTGVSDYQKVKSNYDQSVFDVEVFEYLFEMERYYTWADVVVCRSGASTLAELSAVGMPAILIPLPTSADDHQRKNAEALSAQKAAIIIEQKDFTAEKLNEVILNLQDNPNLLKNLARSIKLLHKPFAAQSIAKSLLQGDTAR
;
A
#
# COMPACT_ATOMS: atom_id res chain seq x y z
N PHE A 1 -3.49 -11.46 11.48
CA PHE A 1 -2.78 -10.82 10.36
C PHE A 1 -3.33 -9.41 10.17
N HIS A 2 -2.47 -8.43 10.05
CA HIS A 2 -2.82 -7.02 10.04
C HIS A 2 -2.68 -6.43 8.65
N VAL A 3 -3.77 -5.97 8.07
CA VAL A 3 -3.83 -5.36 6.74
C VAL A 3 -4.11 -3.87 6.87
N LEU A 4 -3.21 -3.05 6.36
CA LEU A 4 -3.40 -1.62 6.23
C LEU A 4 -3.71 -1.28 4.78
N CYS A 5 -4.83 -0.59 4.54
CA CYS A 5 -5.23 -0.15 3.21
C CYS A 5 -5.37 1.37 3.14
N PHE A 6 -4.74 2.01 2.16
CA PHE A 6 -4.91 3.45 1.93
C PHE A 6 -4.65 3.86 0.48
N GLY A 7 -5.32 4.92 0.06
CA GLY A 7 -5.24 5.45 -1.30
C GLY A 7 -4.42 6.75 -1.44
N GLY A 8 -3.71 7.17 -0.37
CA GLY A 8 -3.12 8.50 -0.24
C GLY A 8 -4.10 9.51 0.38
N SER A 9 -3.71 10.79 0.50
CA SER A 9 -4.48 11.80 1.24
C SER A 9 -5.93 11.99 0.77
N GLN A 10 -6.18 11.83 -0.53
CA GLN A 10 -7.53 11.97 -1.11
C GLN A 10 -8.32 10.65 -1.12
N GLY A 11 -7.69 9.53 -0.71
CA GLY A 11 -8.22 8.21 -0.92
C GLY A 11 -8.04 7.71 -2.36
N ALA A 12 -8.49 6.49 -2.63
CA ALA A 12 -8.46 5.89 -3.96
C ALA A 12 -9.73 5.06 -4.16
N ARG A 13 -10.71 5.64 -4.84
CA ARG A 13 -12.05 5.05 -4.99
C ARG A 13 -12.00 3.60 -5.49
N ALA A 14 -11.18 3.32 -6.51
CA ALA A 14 -11.05 1.95 -7.03
C ALA A 14 -10.48 0.96 -6.00
N ILE A 15 -9.62 1.41 -5.08
CA ILE A 15 -9.15 0.59 -3.95
C ILE A 15 -10.27 0.43 -2.94
N ASN A 16 -10.92 1.53 -2.56
CA ASN A 16 -12.01 1.52 -1.58
C ASN A 16 -13.13 0.55 -1.98
N GLU A 17 -13.56 0.58 -3.24
CA GLU A 17 -14.61 -0.29 -3.78
C GLU A 17 -14.26 -1.78 -3.68
N VAL A 18 -13.01 -2.15 -3.94
CA VAL A 18 -12.56 -3.55 -3.88
C VAL A 18 -12.48 -4.04 -2.43
N ILE A 19 -11.93 -3.21 -1.52
CA ILE A 19 -11.87 -3.56 -0.09
C ILE A 19 -13.28 -3.66 0.50
N GLU A 20 -14.16 -2.70 0.17
CA GLU A 20 -15.57 -2.71 0.57
C GLU A 20 -16.27 -4.00 0.12
N GLN A 21 -16.08 -4.39 -1.14
CA GLN A 21 -16.63 -5.65 -1.67
C GLN A 21 -16.07 -6.89 -0.95
N ALA A 22 -14.80 -6.89 -0.58
CA ALA A 22 -14.21 -8.00 0.17
C ALA A 22 -14.87 -8.16 1.54
N VAL A 23 -15.15 -7.06 2.24
CA VAL A 23 -15.86 -7.08 3.53
C VAL A 23 -17.31 -7.50 3.38
N ILE A 24 -18.05 -6.94 2.40
CA ILE A 24 -19.45 -7.28 2.15
C ILE A 24 -19.64 -8.74 1.74
N LYS A 25 -18.69 -9.30 0.97
CA LYS A 25 -18.71 -10.71 0.55
C LYS A 25 -18.14 -11.66 1.59
N GLU A 26 -17.72 -11.16 2.73
CA GLU A 26 -17.14 -11.95 3.83
C GLU A 26 -15.98 -12.85 3.37
N LEU A 27 -15.05 -12.28 2.60
CA LEU A 27 -13.99 -13.08 1.99
C LEU A 27 -13.06 -13.73 3.03
N PRO A 28 -12.59 -14.97 2.77
CA PRO A 28 -11.90 -15.82 3.75
C PRO A 28 -10.73 -15.19 4.49
N TRP A 29 -9.95 -14.32 3.84
CA TRP A 29 -8.78 -13.69 4.47
C TRP A 29 -9.14 -12.83 5.70
N LEU A 30 -10.38 -12.30 5.75
CA LEU A 30 -10.87 -11.46 6.85
C LEU A 30 -11.00 -12.22 8.17
N HIS A 31 -11.30 -13.52 8.13
CA HIS A 31 -11.49 -14.33 9.35
C HIS A 31 -10.24 -14.42 10.24
N GLN A 32 -9.07 -14.20 9.67
CA GLN A 32 -7.78 -14.24 10.38
C GLN A 32 -7.05 -12.91 10.32
N SER A 33 -7.76 -11.84 9.98
CA SER A 33 -7.16 -10.51 9.83
C SER A 33 -7.89 -9.45 10.63
N LYS A 34 -7.12 -8.39 10.92
CA LYS A 34 -7.63 -7.07 11.26
C LYS A 34 -7.35 -6.13 10.11
N LEU A 35 -8.31 -5.29 9.77
CA LEU A 35 -8.21 -4.33 8.68
C LEU A 35 -8.29 -2.90 9.19
N ILE A 36 -7.31 -2.08 8.81
CA ILE A 36 -7.41 -0.62 8.90
C ILE A 36 -7.52 -0.08 7.47
N HIS A 37 -8.60 0.68 7.21
CA HIS A 37 -8.89 1.21 5.88
C HIS A 37 -9.04 2.74 5.91
N GLN A 38 -8.11 3.45 5.27
CA GLN A 38 -8.21 4.89 5.04
C GLN A 38 -8.81 5.14 3.66
N THR A 39 -9.98 5.74 3.62
CA THR A 39 -10.81 5.89 2.41
C THR A 39 -10.67 7.24 1.72
N GLY A 40 -10.18 8.26 2.44
CA GLY A 40 -10.39 9.66 2.06
C GLY A 40 -11.77 10.16 2.46
N VAL A 41 -11.92 11.48 2.49
CA VAL A 41 -13.15 12.15 2.93
C VAL A 41 -14.36 11.74 2.10
N SER A 42 -14.18 11.63 0.78
CA SER A 42 -15.30 11.42 -0.17
C SER A 42 -16.04 10.10 0.03
N ASP A 43 -15.34 9.03 0.35
CA ASP A 43 -15.92 7.69 0.44
C ASP A 43 -16.17 7.24 1.88
N TYR A 44 -15.66 8.00 2.87
CA TYR A 44 -15.66 7.59 4.28
C TYR A 44 -17.05 7.20 4.81
N GLN A 45 -18.04 8.07 4.67
CA GLN A 45 -19.37 7.85 5.23
C GLN A 45 -20.05 6.61 4.64
N LYS A 46 -19.90 6.43 3.33
CA LYS A 46 -20.44 5.26 2.62
C LYS A 46 -19.78 3.97 3.12
N VAL A 47 -18.46 3.92 3.13
CA VAL A 47 -17.72 2.72 3.52
C VAL A 47 -17.95 2.40 4.99
N LYS A 48 -17.97 3.41 5.86
CA LYS A 48 -18.27 3.24 7.28
C LYS A 48 -19.63 2.60 7.50
N SER A 49 -20.69 3.12 6.87
CA SER A 49 -22.05 2.55 6.99
C SER A 49 -22.09 1.06 6.63
N ASN A 50 -21.33 0.66 5.60
CA ASN A 50 -21.29 -0.72 5.17
C ASN A 50 -20.48 -1.62 6.13
N TYR A 51 -19.47 -1.04 6.81
CA TYR A 51 -18.66 -1.77 7.78
C TYR A 51 -19.33 -1.88 9.17
N ASP A 52 -20.22 -0.97 9.53
CA ASP A 52 -20.94 -1.00 10.82
C ASP A 52 -21.75 -2.29 11.03
N GLN A 53 -22.06 -3.04 9.97
CA GLN A 53 -22.73 -4.33 10.02
C GLN A 53 -21.78 -5.52 9.89
N SER A 54 -20.48 -5.26 9.73
CA SER A 54 -19.48 -6.32 9.58
C SER A 54 -19.22 -7.03 10.90
N VAL A 55 -19.05 -8.35 10.81
CA VAL A 55 -18.62 -9.18 11.96
C VAL A 55 -17.10 -9.24 12.10
N PHE A 56 -16.37 -8.64 11.16
CA PHE A 56 -14.92 -8.65 11.14
C PHE A 56 -14.33 -7.44 11.91
N ASP A 57 -13.09 -7.60 12.34
CA ASP A 57 -12.33 -6.53 13.00
C ASP A 57 -11.81 -5.55 11.94
N VAL A 58 -12.65 -4.58 11.59
CA VAL A 58 -12.39 -3.56 10.56
C VAL A 58 -12.55 -2.16 11.13
N GLU A 59 -11.53 -1.33 10.95
CA GLU A 59 -11.56 0.07 11.30
C GLU A 59 -11.45 0.93 10.04
N VAL A 60 -12.27 1.99 9.94
CA VAL A 60 -12.28 2.90 8.79
C VAL A 60 -11.97 4.33 9.22
N PHE A 61 -11.15 5.01 8.43
CA PHE A 61 -10.71 6.38 8.69
C PHE A 61 -10.82 7.24 7.43
N GLU A 62 -11.17 8.51 7.61
CA GLU A 62 -11.06 9.50 6.52
C GLU A 62 -9.60 9.74 6.16
N TYR A 63 -8.77 9.89 7.19
CA TYR A 63 -7.35 10.17 7.07
C TYR A 63 -6.59 9.54 8.25
N LEU A 64 -5.38 9.09 8.00
CA LEU A 64 -4.48 8.56 9.03
C LEU A 64 -3.38 9.57 9.32
N PHE A 65 -3.31 10.00 10.56
CA PHE A 65 -2.19 10.78 11.08
C PHE A 65 -1.15 9.82 11.65
N GLU A 66 0.12 10.23 11.68
CA GLU A 66 1.20 9.43 12.27
C GLU A 66 1.34 8.03 11.61
N MET A 67 1.50 8.01 10.28
CA MET A 67 1.59 6.77 9.48
C MET A 67 2.58 5.74 10.04
N GLU A 68 3.63 6.17 10.76
CA GLU A 68 4.61 5.30 11.39
C GLU A 68 3.96 4.28 12.35
N ARG A 69 2.94 4.68 13.09
CA ARG A 69 2.20 3.77 14.00
C ARG A 69 1.50 2.67 13.22
N TYR A 70 0.89 3.01 12.10
CA TYR A 70 0.16 2.06 11.26
C TYR A 70 1.11 1.14 10.50
N TYR A 71 2.25 1.63 10.05
CA TYR A 71 3.31 0.77 9.49
C TYR A 71 3.89 -0.18 10.51
N THR A 72 4.02 0.23 11.77
CA THR A 72 4.49 -0.67 12.84
C THR A 72 3.46 -1.75 13.18
N TRP A 73 2.17 -1.44 13.03
CA TRP A 73 1.07 -2.36 13.32
C TRP A 73 0.84 -3.37 12.17
N ALA A 74 1.02 -2.96 10.92
CA ALA A 74 0.65 -3.77 9.76
C ALA A 74 1.67 -4.88 9.45
N ASP A 75 1.17 -6.00 8.94
CA ASP A 75 1.96 -7.06 8.31
C ASP A 75 2.11 -6.81 6.80
N VAL A 76 1.09 -6.22 6.18
CA VAL A 76 1.06 -5.88 4.75
C VAL A 76 0.28 -4.60 4.49
N VAL A 77 0.69 -3.85 3.48
CA VAL A 77 0.01 -2.64 3.03
C VAL A 77 -0.58 -2.85 1.64
N VAL A 78 -1.83 -2.39 1.42
CA VAL A 78 -2.46 -2.26 0.09
C VAL A 78 -2.56 -0.78 -0.24
N CYS A 79 -1.86 -0.31 -1.28
CA CYS A 79 -1.82 1.13 -1.58
C CYS A 79 -1.47 1.45 -3.04
N ARG A 80 -1.52 2.74 -3.38
CA ARG A 80 -0.94 3.28 -4.62
C ARG A 80 0.58 3.28 -4.58
N SER A 81 1.22 3.29 -5.75
CA SER A 81 2.69 3.29 -5.91
C SER A 81 3.29 4.69 -6.13
N GLY A 82 2.81 5.67 -5.36
CA GLY A 82 3.39 7.02 -5.33
C GLY A 82 4.81 7.02 -4.75
N ALA A 83 5.69 7.90 -5.25
CA ALA A 83 7.11 7.92 -4.86
C ALA A 83 7.33 8.12 -3.35
N SER A 84 6.57 9.02 -2.70
CA SER A 84 6.64 9.23 -1.25
C SER A 84 6.26 7.98 -0.47
N THR A 85 5.14 7.33 -0.84
CA THR A 85 4.69 6.08 -0.23
C THR A 85 5.77 5.00 -0.35
N LEU A 86 6.35 4.81 -1.54
CA LEU A 86 7.40 3.80 -1.73
C LEU A 86 8.67 4.10 -0.94
N ALA A 87 9.03 5.38 -0.78
CA ALA A 87 10.14 5.79 0.07
C ALA A 87 9.88 5.45 1.54
N GLU A 88 8.67 5.71 2.05
CA GLU A 88 8.25 5.35 3.42
C GLU A 88 8.25 3.83 3.62
N LEU A 89 7.61 3.07 2.72
CA LEU A 89 7.57 1.61 2.79
C LEU A 89 8.97 1.00 2.79
N SER A 90 9.88 1.53 1.96
CA SER A 90 11.28 1.07 1.93
C SER A 90 12.02 1.44 3.21
N ALA A 91 11.75 2.61 3.80
CA ALA A 91 12.39 3.05 5.04
C ALA A 91 12.03 2.14 6.22
N VAL A 92 10.81 1.64 6.29
CA VAL A 92 10.37 0.73 7.37
C VAL A 92 10.53 -0.75 7.02
N GLY A 93 10.65 -1.09 5.74
CA GLY A 93 10.72 -2.48 5.27
C GLY A 93 9.35 -3.14 5.19
N MET A 94 8.32 -2.38 4.83
CA MET A 94 6.93 -2.82 4.84
C MET A 94 6.57 -3.61 3.57
N PRO A 95 6.11 -4.87 3.66
CA PRO A 95 5.56 -5.61 2.54
C PRO A 95 4.37 -4.89 1.93
N ALA A 96 4.29 -4.83 0.59
CA ALA A 96 3.23 -4.09 -0.07
C ALA A 96 2.61 -4.82 -1.26
N ILE A 97 1.29 -4.65 -1.39
CA ILE A 97 0.50 -4.93 -2.59
C ILE A 97 0.22 -3.58 -3.23
N LEU A 98 0.84 -3.33 -4.37
CA LEU A 98 0.80 -2.05 -5.07
C LEU A 98 -0.24 -2.08 -6.17
N ILE A 99 -1.10 -1.07 -6.17
CA ILE A 99 -2.15 -0.87 -7.18
C ILE A 99 -1.83 0.45 -7.92
N PRO A 100 -1.03 0.43 -8.99
CA PRO A 100 -0.67 1.64 -9.72
C PRO A 100 -1.91 2.37 -10.25
N LEU A 101 -1.90 3.71 -10.18
CA LEU A 101 -2.94 4.54 -10.80
C LEU A 101 -2.76 4.57 -12.31
N PRO A 102 -3.70 4.07 -13.14
CA PRO A 102 -3.54 3.98 -14.60
C PRO A 102 -3.40 5.34 -15.31
N THR A 103 -3.95 6.39 -14.69
CA THR A 103 -3.94 7.75 -15.23
C THR A 103 -2.84 8.65 -14.65
N SER A 104 -1.83 8.04 -14.02
CA SER A 104 -0.70 8.81 -13.49
C SER A 104 0.11 9.43 -14.62
N ALA A 105 0.55 10.69 -14.44
CA ALA A 105 1.36 11.38 -15.44
C ALA A 105 2.56 10.53 -15.83
N ASP A 106 2.87 10.46 -17.14
CA ASP A 106 3.99 9.67 -17.69
C ASP A 106 4.06 8.21 -17.18
N ASP A 107 2.95 7.65 -16.73
CA ASP A 107 2.84 6.29 -16.17
C ASP A 107 3.79 6.04 -14.99
N HIS A 108 4.12 7.10 -14.23
CA HIS A 108 5.15 7.03 -13.20
C HIS A 108 4.81 6.04 -12.07
N GLN A 109 3.52 5.89 -11.70
CA GLN A 109 3.17 4.93 -10.65
C GLN A 109 3.41 3.47 -11.08
N ARG A 110 3.09 3.15 -12.32
CA ARG A 110 3.37 1.84 -12.88
C ARG A 110 4.88 1.55 -12.93
N LYS A 111 5.67 2.48 -13.48
CA LYS A 111 7.14 2.35 -13.51
C LYS A 111 7.74 2.17 -12.12
N ASN A 112 7.24 2.91 -11.13
CA ASN A 112 7.63 2.77 -9.73
C ASN A 112 7.34 1.36 -9.19
N ALA A 113 6.14 0.85 -9.41
CA ALA A 113 5.74 -0.47 -8.96
C ALA A 113 6.58 -1.58 -9.65
N GLU A 114 6.76 -1.49 -10.97
CA GLU A 114 7.57 -2.43 -11.75
C GLU A 114 9.02 -2.49 -11.24
N ALA A 115 9.61 -1.34 -10.90
CA ALA A 115 10.96 -1.28 -10.34
C ALA A 115 11.11 -2.05 -9.02
N LEU A 116 10.08 -2.01 -8.15
CA LEU A 116 10.06 -2.79 -6.91
C LEU A 116 9.81 -4.28 -7.18
N SER A 117 8.86 -4.59 -8.06
CA SER A 117 8.50 -5.97 -8.38
C SER A 117 9.65 -6.74 -9.05
N ALA A 118 10.39 -6.09 -9.93
CA ALA A 118 11.59 -6.68 -10.57
C ALA A 118 12.64 -7.12 -9.53
N GLN A 119 12.66 -6.49 -8.35
CA GLN A 119 13.52 -6.84 -7.23
C GLN A 119 12.82 -7.73 -6.18
N LYS A 120 11.64 -8.26 -6.49
CA LYS A 120 10.81 -9.05 -5.57
C LYS A 120 10.53 -8.31 -4.26
N ALA A 121 10.40 -6.98 -4.32
CA ALA A 121 10.22 -6.11 -3.17
C ALA A 121 8.75 -5.73 -2.93
N ALA A 122 7.85 -6.00 -3.90
CA ALA A 122 6.42 -5.80 -3.77
C ALA A 122 5.64 -6.73 -4.70
N ILE A 123 4.36 -6.92 -4.40
CA ILE A 123 3.38 -7.54 -5.29
C ILE A 123 2.68 -6.43 -6.04
N ILE A 124 2.51 -6.58 -7.36
CA ILE A 124 1.73 -5.64 -8.16
C ILE A 124 0.43 -6.31 -8.59
N ILE A 125 -0.65 -5.56 -8.52
CA ILE A 125 -1.92 -5.90 -9.17
C ILE A 125 -2.33 -4.67 -9.99
N GLU A 126 -2.43 -4.82 -11.30
CA GLU A 126 -2.95 -3.74 -12.15
C GLU A 126 -4.38 -3.41 -11.76
N GLN A 127 -4.76 -2.13 -11.78
CA GLN A 127 -6.11 -1.72 -11.32
C GLN A 127 -7.24 -2.46 -12.05
N LYS A 128 -7.08 -2.78 -13.34
CA LYS A 128 -8.08 -3.52 -14.13
C LYS A 128 -8.29 -4.97 -13.64
N ASP A 129 -7.26 -5.55 -13.01
CA ASP A 129 -7.24 -6.93 -12.50
C ASP A 129 -7.45 -6.96 -10.98
N PHE A 130 -7.56 -5.79 -10.34
CA PHE A 130 -7.73 -5.66 -8.89
C PHE A 130 -9.19 -5.87 -8.52
N THR A 131 -9.54 -7.09 -8.15
CA THR A 131 -10.85 -7.50 -7.66
C THR A 131 -10.77 -8.01 -6.22
N ALA A 132 -11.91 -8.10 -5.54
CA ALA A 132 -11.97 -8.62 -4.18
C ALA A 132 -11.47 -10.08 -4.10
N GLU A 133 -11.77 -10.89 -5.12
CA GLU A 133 -11.31 -12.28 -5.24
C GLU A 133 -9.79 -12.35 -5.45
N LYS A 134 -9.23 -11.47 -6.30
CA LYS A 134 -7.77 -11.41 -6.51
C LYS A 134 -7.04 -10.97 -5.26
N LEU A 135 -7.59 -9.99 -4.55
CA LEU A 135 -7.04 -9.56 -3.26
C LEU A 135 -7.08 -10.71 -2.24
N ASN A 136 -8.20 -11.44 -2.16
CA ASN A 136 -8.34 -12.60 -1.29
C ASN A 136 -7.26 -13.65 -1.56
N GLU A 137 -7.06 -14.02 -2.82
CA GLU A 137 -6.00 -14.97 -3.23
C GLU A 137 -4.63 -14.53 -2.73
N VAL A 138 -4.29 -13.25 -2.95
CA VAL A 138 -2.97 -12.71 -2.61
C VAL A 138 -2.76 -12.64 -1.10
N ILE A 139 -3.77 -12.18 -0.32
CA ILE A 139 -3.64 -12.07 1.14
C ILE A 139 -3.58 -13.45 1.77
N LEU A 140 -4.42 -14.41 1.36
CA LEU A 140 -4.33 -15.80 1.84
C LEU A 140 -2.94 -16.40 1.58
N ASN A 141 -2.40 -16.20 0.38
CA ASN A 141 -1.05 -16.67 0.08
C ASN A 141 0.02 -16.03 0.99
N LEU A 142 -0.13 -14.78 1.39
CA LEU A 142 0.79 -14.12 2.33
C LEU A 142 0.61 -14.66 3.77
N GLN A 143 -0.62 -14.93 4.20
CA GLN A 143 -0.92 -15.55 5.49
C GLN A 143 -0.32 -16.95 5.61
N ASP A 144 -0.47 -17.75 4.56
CA ASP A 144 0.01 -19.15 4.53
C ASP A 144 1.52 -19.25 4.31
N ASN A 145 2.18 -18.18 3.83
CA ASN A 145 3.60 -18.18 3.48
C ASN A 145 4.41 -17.09 4.21
N PRO A 146 4.70 -17.25 5.52
CA PRO A 146 5.47 -16.26 6.28
C PRO A 146 6.87 -15.97 5.70
N ASN A 147 7.46 -16.93 5.00
CA ASN A 147 8.74 -16.73 4.33
C ASN A 147 8.64 -15.77 3.14
N LEU A 148 7.53 -15.81 2.39
CA LEU A 148 7.28 -14.85 1.31
C LEU A 148 7.18 -13.43 1.89
N LEU A 149 6.41 -13.25 2.97
CA LEU A 149 6.26 -11.97 3.64
C LEU A 149 7.61 -11.43 4.13
N LYS A 150 8.42 -12.26 4.80
CA LYS A 150 9.78 -11.89 5.24
C LYS A 150 10.71 -11.51 4.08
N ASN A 151 10.61 -12.22 2.96
CA ASN A 151 11.41 -11.92 1.78
C ASN A 151 11.03 -10.58 1.15
N LEU A 152 9.73 -10.28 1.04
CA LEU A 152 9.24 -8.97 0.59
C LEU A 152 9.75 -7.85 1.50
N ALA A 153 9.62 -8.01 2.83
CA ALA A 153 10.11 -7.05 3.82
C ALA A 153 11.61 -6.78 3.67
N ARG A 154 12.41 -7.85 3.51
CA ARG A 154 13.86 -7.73 3.31
C ARG A 154 14.19 -7.02 2.01
N SER A 155 13.55 -7.42 0.91
CA SER A 155 13.82 -6.88 -0.42
C SER A 155 13.48 -5.39 -0.49
N ILE A 156 12.32 -4.96 0.02
CA ILE A 156 11.91 -3.56 0.02
C ILE A 156 12.83 -2.70 0.92
N LYS A 157 13.26 -3.24 2.06
CA LYS A 157 14.20 -2.56 2.97
C LYS A 157 15.54 -2.25 2.31
N LEU A 158 16.03 -3.14 1.46
CA LEU A 158 17.30 -2.96 0.72
C LEU A 158 17.22 -1.79 -0.29
N LEU A 159 16.03 -1.36 -0.69
CA LEU A 159 15.82 -0.24 -1.61
C LEU A 159 15.83 1.12 -0.90
N HIS A 160 15.85 1.15 0.41
CA HIS A 160 15.88 2.39 1.17
C HIS A 160 17.17 3.19 0.89
N LYS A 161 16.99 4.48 0.62
CA LYS A 161 18.07 5.43 0.35
C LYS A 161 18.09 6.53 1.42
N PRO A 162 18.68 6.28 2.60
CA PRO A 162 18.59 7.19 3.76
C PRO A 162 19.24 8.55 3.50
N PHE A 163 20.18 8.64 2.55
CA PHE A 163 20.92 9.86 2.22
C PHE A 163 20.46 10.53 0.92
N ALA A 164 19.27 10.19 0.39
CA ALA A 164 18.78 10.72 -0.89
C ALA A 164 18.73 12.25 -0.91
N ALA A 165 18.20 12.88 0.14
CA ALA A 165 18.13 14.35 0.25
C ALA A 165 19.54 15.00 0.24
N GLN A 166 20.49 14.43 0.95
CA GLN A 166 21.88 14.92 0.98
C GLN A 166 22.56 14.75 -0.38
N SER A 167 22.29 13.64 -1.07
CA SER A 167 22.84 13.40 -2.41
C SER A 167 22.32 14.40 -3.42
N ILE A 168 21.02 14.71 -3.39
CA ILE A 168 20.40 15.74 -4.24
C ILE A 168 20.99 17.12 -3.94
N ALA A 169 21.08 17.51 -2.66
CA ALA A 169 21.67 18.78 -2.27
C ALA A 169 23.13 18.93 -2.76
N LYS A 170 23.93 17.87 -2.63
CA LYS A 170 25.29 17.82 -3.15
C LYS A 170 25.36 18.01 -4.66
N SER A 171 24.49 17.35 -5.42
CA SER A 171 24.45 17.46 -6.88
C SER A 171 24.07 18.87 -7.33
N LEU A 172 23.14 19.53 -6.64
CA LEU A 172 22.76 20.92 -6.93
C LEU A 172 23.91 21.89 -6.65
N LEU A 173 24.59 21.75 -5.52
CA LEU A 173 25.73 22.60 -5.17
C LEU A 173 26.95 22.42 -6.10
N GLN A 174 27.14 21.21 -6.64
CA GLN A 174 28.22 20.91 -7.60
C GLN A 174 27.87 21.34 -9.03
N GLY A 175 26.58 21.39 -9.40
CA GLY A 175 26.13 21.87 -10.71
C GLY A 175 26.26 23.40 -10.89
N ASP A 176 26.26 24.17 -9.82
CA ASP A 176 26.49 25.64 -9.88
C ASP A 176 27.96 26.05 -10.08
N THR A 177 28.89 25.10 -9.99
CA THR A 177 30.33 25.37 -10.22
C THR A 177 30.77 25.15 -11.66
N ALA A 178 29.87 24.79 -12.59
CA ALA A 178 30.12 24.54 -14.00
C ALA A 178 29.53 25.63 -14.92
N ARG A 179 29.53 26.93 -14.49
CA ARG A 179 29.24 28.10 -15.32
C ARG A 179 30.42 29.05 -15.33
#